data_e813b67d560b6bd129001a4b6a828bc4
#
_entry.id   e813b67d560b6bd129001a4b6a828bc4
#
_cell.length_a   1.000
_cell.length_b   1.000
_cell.length_c   1.000
_cell.angle_alpha   90.00
_cell.angle_beta   90.00
_cell.angle_gamma   90.00
#
_symmetry.space_group_name_H-M   'P 1'
#
loop_
_entity.id
_entity.type
_entity.pdbx_description
1 polymer ?
#
loop_
_entity_poly.entity_id
_entity_poly.type
_entity_poly.pdbx_seq_one_letter_code
_entity_poly.pdbx_strand_id
1 'polypeptide(L)'
;MLYQRMMKEKQKVEDRINDLQSQIDVLPSGTFFCTRNNKYYKWYYTDKGKTKYIPKSERKLAEQLVKRKYLESRLRKFKQEEKRIDIYLKQYSLDEFSSYHVEEHP
;
A
#
# COMPACT_ATOMS: atom_id res chain seq x y z
N MET A 1 -26.25 10.59 0.76
CA MET A 1 -26.13 9.95 2.06
C MET A 1 -24.70 9.50 2.32
N LEU A 2 -24.30 9.50 3.57
CA LEU A 2 -22.93 9.19 3.96
C LEU A 2 -22.50 7.77 3.57
N TYR A 3 -23.37 6.78 3.76
CA TYR A 3 -23.08 5.40 3.37
C TYR A 3 -22.72 5.26 1.89
N GLN A 4 -23.52 5.86 1.02
CA GLN A 4 -23.26 5.82 -0.42
C GLN A 4 -21.97 6.53 -0.79
N ARG A 5 -21.65 7.63 -0.10
CA ARG A 5 -20.37 8.34 -0.29
C ARG A 5 -19.19 7.44 0.11
N MET A 6 -19.32 6.72 1.21
CA MET A 6 -18.28 5.80 1.68
C MET A 6 -18.12 4.61 0.74
N MET A 7 -19.20 4.12 0.13
CA MET A 7 -19.11 3.08 -0.89
C MET A 7 -18.35 3.57 -2.12
N LYS A 8 -18.57 4.79 -2.54
CA LYS A 8 -17.83 5.41 -3.65
C LYS A 8 -16.35 5.60 -3.29
N GLU A 9 -16.08 6.04 -2.07
CA GLU A 9 -14.70 6.19 -1.60
C GLU A 9 -14.00 4.83 -1.55
N LYS A 10 -14.69 3.79 -1.10
CA LYS A 10 -14.15 2.43 -1.10
C LYS A 10 -13.74 2.00 -2.51
N GLN A 11 -14.60 2.25 -3.50
CA GLN A 11 -14.29 1.90 -4.89
C GLN A 11 -13.06 2.65 -5.40
N LYS A 12 -12.95 3.93 -5.09
CA LYS A 12 -11.77 4.73 -5.47
C LYS A 12 -10.49 4.18 -4.84
N VAL A 13 -10.57 3.80 -3.56
CA VAL A 13 -9.42 3.24 -2.85
C VAL A 13 -9.04 1.89 -3.45
N GLU A 14 -9.99 1.03 -3.74
CA GLU A 14 -9.74 -0.26 -4.39
C GLU A 14 -9.09 -0.09 -5.76
N ASP A 15 -9.56 0.88 -6.54
CA ASP A 15 -8.98 1.17 -7.86
C ASP A 15 -7.52 1.64 -7.71
N ARG A 16 -7.22 2.46 -6.71
CA ARG A 16 -5.86 2.90 -6.41
C ARG A 16 -4.97 1.75 -5.98
N ILE A 17 -5.48 0.85 -5.13
CA ILE A 17 -4.75 -0.34 -4.68
C ILE A 17 -4.39 -1.20 -5.88
N ASN A 18 -5.33 -1.47 -6.76
CA ASN A 18 -5.10 -2.30 -7.94
C ASN A 18 -4.09 -1.66 -8.89
N ASP A 19 -4.18 -0.35 -9.10
CA ASP A 19 -3.25 0.38 -9.93
C ASP A 19 -1.82 0.35 -9.36
N LEU A 20 -1.68 0.62 -8.06
CA LEU A 20 -0.38 0.56 -7.38
C LEU A 20 0.22 -0.84 -7.42
N GLN A 21 -0.59 -1.86 -7.18
CA GLN A 21 -0.12 -3.25 -7.25
C GLN A 21 0.40 -3.60 -8.64
N SER A 22 -0.31 -3.17 -9.68
CA SER A 22 0.13 -3.37 -11.07
C SER A 22 1.47 -2.70 -11.35
N GLN A 23 1.68 -1.50 -10.84
CA GLN A 23 2.94 -0.77 -11.01
C GLN A 23 4.08 -1.45 -10.26
N ILE A 24 3.80 -1.96 -9.05
CA ILE A 24 4.80 -2.68 -8.24
C ILE A 24 5.20 -3.98 -8.90
N ASP A 25 4.26 -4.72 -9.46
CA ASP A 25 4.49 -6.05 -10.02
C ASP A 25 5.46 -6.06 -11.21
N VAL A 26 5.60 -4.93 -11.91
CA VAL A 26 6.53 -4.81 -13.03
C VAL A 26 7.92 -4.31 -12.62
N LEU A 27 8.13 -4.00 -11.34
CA LEU A 27 9.41 -3.53 -10.83
C LEU A 27 10.22 -4.68 -10.23
N PRO A 28 11.56 -4.57 -10.21
CA PRO A 28 12.40 -5.59 -9.60
C PRO A 28 12.05 -5.81 -8.13
N SER A 29 12.10 -7.06 -7.68
CA SER A 29 11.90 -7.41 -6.28
C SER A 29 13.22 -7.25 -5.50
N GLY A 30 13.12 -7.20 -4.17
CA GLY A 30 14.26 -7.12 -3.29
C GLY A 30 14.27 -5.85 -2.46
N THR A 31 15.12 -5.84 -1.46
CA THR A 31 15.34 -4.68 -0.60
C THR A 31 16.70 -4.07 -0.89
N PHE A 32 16.82 -2.78 -0.67
CA PHE A 32 18.08 -2.09 -0.88
C PHE A 32 18.48 -1.33 0.38
N PHE A 33 19.77 -1.12 0.50
CA PHE A 33 20.31 -0.27 1.56
C PHE A 33 21.52 0.48 1.05
N CYS A 34 21.82 1.59 1.70
CA CYS A 34 22.93 2.46 1.35
C CYS A 34 23.90 2.50 2.53
N THR A 35 25.18 2.32 2.27
CA THR A 35 26.22 2.51 3.26
C THR A 35 27.03 3.75 2.90
N ARG A 36 27.42 4.51 3.91
CA ARG A 36 28.27 5.68 3.74
C ARG A 36 29.71 5.29 4.12
N ASN A 37 30.63 5.44 3.16
CA ASN A 37 32.05 5.23 3.39
C ASN A 37 32.79 6.53 3.04
N ASN A 38 33.18 7.31 4.05
CA ASN A 38 33.78 8.64 3.90
C ASN A 38 32.82 9.59 3.19
N LYS A 39 33.19 10.04 1.99
CA LYS A 39 32.39 10.97 1.17
C LYS A 39 31.47 10.27 0.18
N TYR A 40 31.54 8.93 0.12
CA TYR A 40 30.86 8.18 -0.91
C TYR A 40 29.75 7.32 -0.32
N TYR A 41 28.67 7.18 -1.09
CA TYR A 41 27.58 6.27 -0.77
C TYR A 41 27.69 5.06 -1.67
N LYS A 42 27.58 3.87 -1.06
CA LYS A 42 27.52 2.60 -1.79
C LYS A 42 26.15 1.98 -1.61
N TRP A 43 25.58 1.57 -2.71
CA TRP A 43 24.24 0.96 -2.74
C TRP A 43 24.36 -0.54 -2.91
N TYR A 44 23.57 -1.25 -2.11
CA TYR A 44 23.48 -2.70 -2.15
C TYR A 44 22.03 -3.08 -2.23
N TYR A 45 21.74 -4.24 -2.82
CA TYR A 45 20.41 -4.80 -2.74
C TYR A 45 20.49 -6.27 -2.34
N THR A 46 19.44 -6.74 -1.66
CA THR A 46 19.29 -8.12 -1.22
C THR A 46 18.06 -8.72 -1.87
N ASP A 47 18.24 -9.82 -2.57
CA ASP A 47 17.17 -10.58 -3.17
C ASP A 47 17.42 -12.06 -2.90
N LYS A 48 16.41 -12.75 -2.37
CA LYS A 48 16.50 -14.19 -2.03
C LYS A 48 17.70 -14.53 -1.15
N GLY A 49 17.97 -13.68 -0.18
CA GLY A 49 19.05 -13.88 0.78
C GLY A 49 20.46 -13.57 0.27
N LYS A 50 20.58 -13.10 -0.96
CA LYS A 50 21.88 -12.70 -1.54
C LYS A 50 21.97 -11.20 -1.62
N THR A 51 23.08 -10.66 -1.10
CA THR A 51 23.36 -9.22 -1.15
C THR A 51 24.36 -8.94 -2.26
N LYS A 52 24.03 -7.98 -3.11
CA LYS A 52 24.88 -7.56 -4.22
C LYS A 52 25.07 -6.05 -4.20
N TYR A 53 26.30 -5.65 -4.57
CA TYR A 53 26.63 -4.24 -4.77
C TYR A 53 25.98 -3.73 -6.05
N ILE A 54 25.44 -2.50 -6.01
CA ILE A 54 24.86 -1.84 -7.18
C ILE A 54 25.88 -0.82 -7.70
N PRO A 55 26.58 -1.11 -8.80
CA PRO A 55 27.53 -0.16 -9.35
C PRO A 55 26.81 1.04 -9.98
N LYS A 56 27.58 2.14 -10.17
CA LYS A 56 27.02 3.36 -10.78
C LYS A 56 26.46 3.13 -12.17
N SER A 57 26.96 2.15 -12.89
CA SER A 57 26.45 1.77 -14.22
C SER A 57 25.03 1.18 -14.15
N GLU A 58 24.61 0.68 -12.99
CA GLU A 58 23.26 0.12 -12.78
C GLU A 58 22.39 1.06 -11.96
N ARG A 59 22.59 2.36 -12.10
CA ARG A 59 21.78 3.38 -11.43
C ARG A 59 20.28 3.19 -11.66
N LYS A 60 19.91 2.73 -12.83
CA LYS A 60 18.52 2.47 -13.18
C LYS A 60 17.88 1.44 -12.24
N LEU A 61 18.63 0.39 -11.87
CA LEU A 61 18.15 -0.60 -10.91
C LEU A 61 17.89 0.03 -9.55
N ALA A 62 18.82 0.85 -9.07
CA ALA A 62 18.65 1.57 -7.80
C ALA A 62 17.41 2.45 -7.83
N GLU A 63 17.19 3.18 -8.90
CA GLU A 63 16.01 4.03 -9.07
C GLU A 63 14.71 3.23 -9.06
N GLN A 64 14.71 2.06 -9.71
CA GLN A 64 13.55 1.17 -9.74
C GLN A 64 13.23 0.59 -8.34
N LEU A 65 14.26 0.24 -7.58
CA LEU A 65 14.09 -0.28 -6.21
C LEU A 65 13.55 0.81 -5.27
N VAL A 66 14.05 2.04 -5.41
CA VAL A 66 13.53 3.18 -4.66
C VAL A 66 12.08 3.44 -5.01
N LYS A 67 11.76 3.43 -6.31
CA LYS A 67 10.39 3.61 -6.77
C LYS A 67 9.47 2.53 -6.21
N ARG A 68 9.90 1.28 -6.22
CA ARG A 68 9.11 0.17 -5.67
C ARG A 68 8.81 0.40 -4.18
N LYS A 69 9.82 0.77 -3.40
CA LYS A 69 9.65 1.04 -1.97
C LYS A 69 8.65 2.17 -1.72
N TYR A 70 8.72 3.23 -2.51
CA TYR A 70 7.79 4.34 -2.42
C TYR A 70 6.35 3.88 -2.74
N LEU A 71 6.17 3.12 -3.82
CA LEU A 71 4.86 2.61 -4.20
C LEU A 71 4.29 1.64 -3.16
N GLU A 72 5.13 0.78 -2.59
CA GLU A 72 4.73 -0.14 -1.52
C GLU A 72 4.27 0.63 -0.27
N SER A 73 4.93 1.73 0.06
CA SER A 73 4.53 2.59 1.17
C SER A 73 3.15 3.21 0.92
N ARG A 74 2.91 3.69 -0.28
CA ARG A 74 1.61 4.22 -0.67
C ARG A 74 0.53 3.14 -0.66
N LEU A 75 0.86 1.97 -1.14
CA LEU A 75 -0.06 0.83 -1.14
C LEU A 75 -0.52 0.50 0.28
N ARG A 76 0.42 0.47 1.24
CA ARG A 76 0.07 0.24 2.65
C ARG A 76 -0.90 1.29 3.19
N LYS A 77 -0.70 2.55 2.84
CA LYS A 77 -1.58 3.64 3.26
C LYS A 77 -3.00 3.46 2.73
N PHE A 78 -3.12 3.11 1.46
CA PHE A 78 -4.43 2.86 0.86
C PHE A 78 -5.11 1.61 1.44
N LYS A 79 -4.35 0.57 1.75
CA LYS A 79 -4.90 -0.61 2.42
C LYS A 79 -5.40 -0.30 3.83
N GLN A 80 -4.71 0.58 4.55
CA GLN A 80 -5.17 1.05 5.85
C GLN A 80 -6.46 1.87 5.71
N GLU A 81 -6.54 2.71 4.71
CA GLU A 81 -7.74 3.49 4.40
C GLU A 81 -8.91 2.57 4.07
N GLU A 82 -8.69 1.56 3.25
CA GLU A 82 -9.71 0.56 2.94
C GLU A 82 -10.23 -0.12 4.20
N LYS A 83 -9.35 -0.48 5.12
CA LYS A 83 -9.74 -1.08 6.40
C LYS A 83 -10.65 -0.15 7.21
N ARG A 84 -10.31 1.14 7.26
CA ARG A 84 -11.11 2.12 7.98
C ARG A 84 -12.51 2.24 7.38
N ILE A 85 -12.57 2.29 6.07
CA ILE A 85 -13.84 2.35 5.33
C ILE A 85 -14.66 1.09 5.60
N ASP A 86 -14.04 -0.09 5.54
CA ASP A 86 -14.72 -1.36 5.78
C ASP A 86 -15.27 -1.44 7.22
N ILE A 87 -14.51 -0.98 8.19
CA ILE A 87 -14.97 -0.92 9.59
C ILE A 87 -16.18 0.00 9.71
N TYR A 88 -16.11 1.16 9.09
CA TYR A 88 -17.22 2.11 9.10
C TYR A 88 -18.48 1.51 8.46
N LEU A 89 -18.35 0.89 7.29
CA LEU A 89 -19.48 0.30 6.58
C LEU A 89 -20.09 -0.85 7.38
N LYS A 90 -19.26 -1.67 8.00
CA LYS A 90 -19.71 -2.77 8.85
C LYS A 90 -20.49 -2.24 10.05
N GLN A 91 -19.97 -1.22 10.69
CA GLN A 91 -20.62 -0.61 11.86
C GLN A 91 -21.94 0.03 11.47
N TYR A 92 -21.97 0.74 10.36
CA TYR A 92 -23.22 1.33 9.85
C TYR A 92 -24.29 0.25 9.63
N SER A 93 -23.93 -0.85 9.03
CA SER A 93 -24.86 -1.97 8.80
C SER A 93 -25.36 -2.57 10.10
N LEU A 94 -24.48 -2.69 11.12
CA LEU A 94 -24.88 -3.20 12.45
C LEU A 94 -25.82 -2.22 13.16
N ASP A 95 -25.56 -0.94 13.06
CA ASP A 95 -26.40 0.09 13.67
C ASP A 95 -27.79 0.09 13.03
N GLU A 96 -27.84 0.00 11.72
CA GLU A 96 -29.09 -0.08 10.97
C GLU A 96 -29.87 -1.34 11.35
N PHE A 97 -29.20 -2.47 11.45
CA PHE A 97 -29.79 -3.72 11.88
C PHE A 97 -30.33 -3.63 13.32
N SER A 98 -29.56 -3.04 14.22
CA SER A 98 -29.99 -2.84 15.60
C SER A 98 -31.24 -1.98 15.71
N SER A 99 -31.28 -0.88 14.95
CA SER A 99 -32.47 -0.01 14.87
C SER A 99 -33.69 -0.78 14.39
N TYR A 100 -33.51 -1.58 13.37
CA TYR A 100 -34.59 -2.40 12.82
C TYR A 100 -35.12 -3.40 13.86
N HIS A 101 -34.22 -4.06 14.60
CA HIS A 101 -34.59 -5.00 15.64
C HIS A 101 -35.32 -4.32 16.80
N VAL A 102 -34.91 -3.13 17.18
CA VAL A 102 -35.57 -2.38 18.24
C VAL A 102 -36.98 -2.02 17.85
N GLU A 103 -37.23 -1.71 16.59
CA GLU A 103 -38.57 -1.39 16.08
C GLU A 103 -39.50 -2.61 16.05
N GLU A 104 -38.97 -3.82 15.90
CA GLU A 104 -39.73 -5.05 15.87
C GLU A 104 -40.12 -5.54 17.26
N HIS A 105 -39.47 -5.05 18.30
CA HIS A 105 -39.82 -5.42 19.67
C HIS A 105 -40.90 -4.51 20.20
N PRO A 106 -42.08 -5.04 20.47
CA PRO A 106 -43.16 -4.26 21.08
C PRO A 106 -42.85 -3.84 22.50
#